data_fc9b01dfaaffd8c62997e5d9262eb024
#
_entry.id   fc9b01dfaaffd8c62997e5d9262eb024
#
_cell.length_a   1.000
_cell.length_b   1.000
_cell.length_c   1.000
_cell.angle_alpha   90.00
_cell.angle_beta   90.00
_cell.angle_gamma   90.00
#
_symmetry.space_group_name_H-M   'P 1'
#
loop_
_entity.id
_entity.type
_entity.pdbx_description
1 polymer ?
#
loop_
_entity_poly.entity_id
_entity_poly.type
_entity_poly.pdbx_seq_one_letter_code
_entity_poly.pdbx_strand_id
1 'polypeptide(L)'
;ISVEFDRIVKSLNKVGVDVFLADEKWFPVGHRGVYHTVSNSFFLNRAHMHRPHVLMSVTRHEGWHAAQDCMAGTIKNSMIAIIKPEEEVPMIWQELVKRTYPSHAQPWEAEATWAGKTEGMTQTALEACASGSMWEVYKPTPLTLEWLRENNFVN
;
A
#
# COMPACT_ATOMS: atom_id res chain seq x y z
N ILE A 1 4.93 17.17 11.59
CA ILE A 1 4.72 15.83 11.04
C ILE A 1 3.96 15.00 12.05
N SER A 2 2.99 14.23 11.58
CA SER A 2 2.12 13.45 12.44
C SER A 2 2.80 12.19 12.98
N VAL A 3 2.31 11.71 14.12
CA VAL A 3 2.74 10.42 14.69
C VAL A 3 2.44 9.28 13.72
N GLU A 4 1.32 9.34 13.00
CA GLU A 4 0.96 8.34 11.99
C GLU A 4 2.01 8.25 10.88
N PHE A 5 2.45 9.39 10.35
CA PHE A 5 3.51 9.43 9.33
C PHE A 5 4.78 8.76 9.82
N ASP A 6 5.24 9.12 11.02
CA ASP A 6 6.47 8.56 11.60
C ASP A 6 6.37 7.05 11.79
N ARG A 7 5.23 6.55 12.23
CA ARG A 7 4.99 5.12 12.41
C ARG A 7 4.94 4.35 11.09
N ILE A 8 4.34 4.95 10.07
CA ILE A 8 4.33 4.37 8.72
C ILE A 8 5.76 4.23 8.20
N VAL A 9 6.54 5.32 8.25
CA VAL A 9 7.94 5.32 7.79
C VAL A 9 8.78 4.31 8.56
N LYS A 10 8.62 4.26 9.88
CA LYS A 10 9.34 3.31 10.73
C LYS A 10 9.05 1.86 10.34
N SER A 11 7.79 1.52 10.11
CA SER A 11 7.39 0.18 9.68
C SER A 11 7.93 -0.15 8.28
N LEU A 12 7.85 0.79 7.35
CA LEU A 12 8.42 0.62 6.01
C LEU A 12 9.92 0.33 6.08
N ASN A 13 10.66 1.15 6.83
CA ASN A 13 12.11 0.95 6.99
C ASN A 13 12.43 -0.41 7.61
N LYS A 14 11.65 -0.84 8.59
CA LYS A 14 11.86 -2.12 9.27
C LYS A 14 11.74 -3.31 8.33
N VAL A 15 10.88 -3.24 7.31
CA VAL A 15 10.71 -4.30 6.32
C VAL A 15 11.58 -4.12 5.07
N GLY A 16 12.46 -3.12 5.06
CA GLY A 16 13.42 -2.91 3.97
C GLY A 16 12.95 -1.99 2.88
N VAL A 17 11.92 -1.19 3.12
CA VAL A 17 11.45 -0.18 2.17
C VAL A 17 12.02 1.19 2.54
N ASP A 18 12.76 1.79 1.61
CA ASP A 18 13.30 3.14 1.77
C ASP A 18 12.31 4.18 1.25
N VAL A 19 12.18 5.28 1.98
CA VAL A 19 11.28 6.39 1.62
C VAL A 19 12.10 7.58 1.17
N PHE A 20 11.82 8.08 -0.02
CA PHE A 20 12.54 9.18 -0.65
C PHE A 20 11.62 10.34 -1.02
N LEU A 21 12.13 11.56 -0.88
CA LEU A 21 11.58 12.72 -1.57
C LEU A 21 12.30 12.86 -2.91
N ALA A 22 11.55 12.97 -4.00
CA ALA A 22 12.11 13.10 -5.33
C ALA A 22 11.49 14.30 -6.07
N ASP A 23 12.23 14.85 -7.02
CA ASP A 23 11.76 15.98 -7.82
C ASP A 23 10.66 15.56 -8.78
N GLU A 24 9.74 16.49 -9.05
CA GLU A 24 8.57 16.25 -9.90
C GLU A 24 8.92 15.71 -11.29
N LYS A 25 10.06 16.07 -11.84
CA LYS A 25 10.52 15.60 -13.15
C LYS A 25 10.66 14.08 -13.24
N TRP A 26 10.78 13.39 -12.11
CA TRP A 26 10.92 11.93 -12.06
C TRP A 26 9.59 11.19 -12.00
N PHE A 27 8.47 11.91 -11.90
CA PHE A 27 7.14 11.33 -11.83
C PHE A 27 6.35 11.54 -13.13
N PRO A 28 5.50 10.59 -13.51
CA PRO A 28 4.50 10.86 -14.54
C PRO A 28 3.62 12.04 -14.13
N VAL A 29 3.08 12.75 -15.12
CA VAL A 29 2.20 13.91 -14.86
C VAL A 29 1.04 13.52 -13.93
N GLY A 30 0.85 14.31 -12.88
CA GLY A 30 -0.23 14.10 -11.92
C GLY A 30 0.05 13.10 -10.80
N HIS A 31 1.17 12.39 -10.85
CA HIS A 31 1.54 11.46 -9.79
C HIS A 31 2.18 12.20 -8.61
N ARG A 32 1.69 11.91 -7.41
CA ARG A 32 2.16 12.54 -6.17
C ARG A 32 3.07 11.61 -5.36
N GLY A 33 3.02 10.33 -5.64
CA GLY A 33 3.86 9.32 -5.01
C GLY A 33 3.82 8.02 -5.80
N VAL A 34 4.75 7.13 -5.49
CA VAL A 34 4.78 5.80 -6.10
C VAL A 34 5.53 4.82 -5.18
N TYR A 35 5.02 3.60 -5.12
CA TYR A 35 5.72 2.48 -4.50
C TYR A 35 6.15 1.49 -5.59
N HIS A 36 7.46 1.22 -5.65
CA HIS A 36 8.03 0.23 -6.59
C HIS A 36 8.20 -1.11 -5.91
N THR A 37 7.46 -2.12 -6.35
CA THR A 37 7.50 -3.47 -5.77
C THR A 37 8.82 -4.18 -6.04
N VAL A 38 9.46 -3.91 -7.18
CA VAL A 38 10.72 -4.57 -7.55
C VAL A 38 11.88 -4.09 -6.71
N SER A 39 12.02 -2.77 -6.54
CA SER A 39 13.13 -2.17 -5.78
C SER A 39 12.82 -1.96 -4.31
N ASN A 40 11.57 -2.13 -3.89
CA ASN A 40 11.06 -1.79 -2.56
C ASN A 40 11.38 -0.35 -2.18
N SER A 41 11.17 0.54 -3.14
CA SER A 41 11.43 1.98 -2.98
C SER A 41 10.12 2.75 -3.02
N PHE A 42 9.99 3.68 -2.08
CA PHE A 42 8.80 4.49 -1.88
C PHE A 42 9.17 5.94 -2.14
N PHE A 43 8.56 6.54 -3.16
CA PHE A 43 8.88 7.90 -3.56
C PHE A 43 7.71 8.84 -3.31
N LEU A 44 7.99 9.98 -2.69
CA LEU A 44 7.06 11.08 -2.52
C LEU A 44 7.47 12.24 -3.42
N ASN A 45 6.52 12.80 -4.17
CA ASN A 45 6.77 13.93 -5.06
C ASN A 45 6.92 15.21 -4.22
N ARG A 46 8.13 15.72 -4.13
CA ARG A 46 8.48 16.90 -3.33
C ARG A 46 7.57 18.10 -3.59
N ALA A 47 7.14 18.30 -4.82
CA ALA A 47 6.31 19.45 -5.21
C ALA A 47 4.96 19.51 -4.48
N HIS A 48 4.47 18.38 -3.94
CA HIS A 48 3.15 18.29 -3.31
C HIS A 48 3.22 18.07 -1.79
N MET A 49 4.39 17.84 -1.23
CA MET A 49 4.53 17.39 0.17
C MET A 49 4.50 18.52 1.20
N HIS A 50 4.42 19.78 0.75
CA HIS A 50 4.27 20.95 1.65
C HIS A 50 2.85 21.06 2.25
N ARG A 51 1.88 20.34 1.71
CA ARG A 51 0.49 20.31 2.22
C ARG A 51 0.28 19.04 3.05
N PRO A 52 0.08 19.17 4.38
CA PRO A 52 0.02 18.01 5.28
C PRO A 52 -1.02 16.96 4.89
N HIS A 53 -2.21 17.38 4.46
CA HIS A 53 -3.27 16.44 4.08
C HIS A 53 -2.94 15.67 2.79
N VAL A 54 -2.20 16.29 1.87
CA VAL A 54 -1.72 15.62 0.64
C VAL A 54 -0.63 14.63 0.99
N LEU A 55 0.35 15.06 1.80
CA LEU A 55 1.40 14.17 2.29
C LEU A 55 0.82 12.92 2.94
N MET A 56 -0.15 13.07 3.83
CA MET A 56 -0.74 11.94 4.53
C MET A 56 -1.55 11.05 3.61
N SER A 57 -2.39 11.63 2.73
CA SER A 57 -3.19 10.85 1.80
C SER A 57 -2.31 10.00 0.87
N VAL A 58 -1.25 10.59 0.32
CA VAL A 58 -0.31 9.89 -0.57
C VAL A 58 0.47 8.83 0.20
N THR A 59 0.95 9.16 1.39
CA THR A 59 1.72 8.22 2.23
C THR A 59 0.86 7.00 2.61
N ARG A 60 -0.39 7.21 2.96
CA ARG A 60 -1.33 6.12 3.25
C ARG A 60 -1.61 5.26 2.02
N HIS A 61 -1.85 5.89 0.88
CA HIS A 61 -2.18 5.20 -0.38
C HIS A 61 -1.01 4.33 -0.83
N GLU A 62 0.18 4.91 -0.97
CA GLU A 62 1.35 4.20 -1.44
C GLU A 62 1.88 3.21 -0.39
N GLY A 63 1.76 3.56 0.89
CA GLY A 63 2.06 2.64 1.99
C GLY A 63 1.15 1.41 2.00
N TRP A 64 -0.12 1.56 1.58
CA TRP A 64 -1.02 0.43 1.43
C TRP A 64 -0.52 -0.55 0.36
N HIS A 65 0.03 -0.05 -0.75
CA HIS A 65 0.65 -0.91 -1.76
C HIS A 65 1.83 -1.70 -1.19
N ALA A 66 2.63 -1.12 -0.30
CA ALA A 66 3.67 -1.86 0.40
C ALA A 66 3.07 -2.95 1.30
N ALA A 67 1.95 -2.69 1.96
CA ALA A 67 1.23 -3.71 2.73
C ALA A 67 0.69 -4.83 1.82
N GLN A 68 0.19 -4.50 0.64
CA GLN A 68 -0.25 -5.49 -0.36
C GLN A 68 0.91 -6.37 -0.83
N ASP A 69 2.10 -5.80 -0.95
CA ASP A 69 3.33 -6.53 -1.27
C ASP A 69 3.64 -7.54 -0.13
N CYS A 70 3.59 -7.08 1.11
CA CYS A 70 3.77 -7.95 2.28
C CYS A 70 2.71 -9.06 2.34
N MET A 71 1.47 -8.75 1.99
CA MET A 71 0.37 -9.72 1.97
C MET A 71 0.62 -10.85 0.97
N ALA A 72 1.34 -10.60 -0.12
CA ALA A 72 1.69 -11.59 -1.14
C ALA A 72 2.85 -12.51 -0.73
N GLY A 73 3.31 -12.45 0.49
CA GLY A 73 4.33 -13.35 1.03
C GLY A 73 5.50 -12.65 1.66
N THR A 74 6.30 -11.98 0.90
CA THR A 74 7.41 -11.16 1.39
C THR A 74 7.50 -9.86 0.60
N ILE A 75 8.00 -8.83 1.25
CA ILE A 75 8.21 -7.53 0.63
C ILE A 75 9.20 -7.61 -0.56
N LYS A 76 10.03 -8.65 -0.60
CA LYS A 76 11.06 -8.82 -1.63
C LYS A 76 10.56 -9.45 -2.93
N ASN A 77 9.39 -10.08 -2.92
CA ASN A 77 8.81 -10.54 -4.18
C ASN A 77 8.22 -9.34 -4.93
N SER A 78 8.03 -9.32 -6.16
CA SER A 78 7.48 -8.17 -6.89
C SER A 78 5.96 -8.25 -7.06
N MET A 79 5.29 -8.98 -6.18
CA MET A 79 3.86 -9.23 -6.26
C MET A 79 3.10 -8.44 -5.19
N ILE A 80 1.85 -8.14 -5.48
CA ILE A 80 0.93 -7.53 -4.51
C ILE A 80 -0.35 -8.38 -4.45
N ALA A 81 -0.94 -8.46 -3.26
CA ALA A 81 -2.16 -9.20 -3.03
C ALA A 81 -3.23 -8.31 -2.39
N ILE A 82 -4.50 -8.62 -2.65
CA ILE A 82 -5.62 -7.94 -2.03
C ILE A 82 -5.64 -8.27 -0.54
N ILE A 83 -5.80 -7.26 0.30
CA ILE A 83 -5.85 -7.41 1.77
C ILE A 83 -7.30 -7.49 2.24
N LYS A 84 -8.18 -6.66 1.67
CA LYS A 84 -9.59 -6.58 2.05
C LYS A 84 -10.45 -7.30 1.02
N PRO A 85 -11.37 -8.18 1.44
CA PRO A 85 -12.35 -8.74 0.51
C PRO A 85 -13.13 -7.63 -0.19
N GLU A 86 -13.50 -7.86 -1.44
CA GLU A 86 -14.19 -6.86 -2.26
C GLU A 86 -15.46 -6.33 -1.58
N GLU A 87 -16.22 -7.22 -0.94
CA GLU A 87 -17.45 -6.87 -0.23
C GLU A 87 -17.24 -5.94 0.97
N GLU A 88 -16.02 -5.85 1.51
CA GLU A 88 -15.69 -4.94 2.61
C GLU A 88 -15.33 -3.54 2.14
N VAL A 89 -14.93 -3.39 0.88
CA VAL A 89 -14.51 -2.09 0.35
C VAL A 89 -15.75 -1.22 0.09
N PRO A 90 -15.85 -0.01 0.70
CA PRO A 90 -16.98 0.86 0.45
C PRO A 90 -17.21 1.15 -1.03
N MET A 91 -18.46 1.11 -1.47
CA MET A 91 -18.85 1.27 -2.87
C MET A 91 -18.34 2.57 -3.50
N ILE A 92 -18.24 3.65 -2.71
CA ILE A 92 -17.73 4.93 -3.21
C ILE A 92 -16.32 4.78 -3.79
N TRP A 93 -15.45 4.00 -3.14
CA TRP A 93 -14.07 3.79 -3.62
C TRP A 93 -14.03 2.86 -4.81
N GLN A 94 -14.86 1.83 -4.85
CA GLN A 94 -14.98 0.95 -6.02
C GLN A 94 -15.43 1.74 -7.25
N GLU A 95 -16.42 2.62 -7.10
CA GLU A 95 -16.92 3.44 -8.22
C GLU A 95 -15.89 4.49 -8.66
N LEU A 96 -15.16 5.09 -7.72
CA LEU A 96 -14.14 6.09 -8.04
C LEU A 96 -13.02 5.51 -8.92
N VAL A 97 -12.52 4.33 -8.56
CA VAL A 97 -11.41 3.72 -9.29
C VAL A 97 -11.79 3.23 -10.69
N LYS A 98 -13.07 2.95 -10.94
CA LYS A 98 -13.55 2.62 -12.29
C LYS A 98 -13.29 3.74 -13.29
N ARG A 99 -13.23 4.98 -12.82
CA ARG A 99 -12.99 6.17 -13.66
C ARG A 99 -11.52 6.51 -13.83
N THR A 100 -10.66 6.00 -12.95
CA THR A 100 -9.26 6.45 -12.84
C THR A 100 -8.26 5.37 -13.22
N TYR A 101 -8.60 4.12 -13.04
CA TYR A 101 -7.67 2.99 -13.20
C TYR A 101 -8.20 1.94 -14.18
N PRO A 102 -7.30 1.26 -14.93
CA PRO A 102 -7.71 0.14 -15.77
C PRO A 102 -8.27 -1.01 -14.93
N SER A 103 -9.14 -1.82 -15.52
CA SER A 103 -9.90 -2.86 -14.80
C SER A 103 -9.02 -3.83 -14.01
N HIS A 104 -7.85 -4.20 -14.54
CA HIS A 104 -6.95 -5.13 -13.84
C HIS A 104 -6.34 -4.56 -12.56
N ALA A 105 -6.27 -3.23 -12.44
CA ALA A 105 -5.71 -2.57 -11.26
C ALA A 105 -6.77 -2.17 -10.22
N GLN A 106 -8.04 -2.16 -10.60
CA GLN A 106 -9.11 -1.62 -9.76
C GLN A 106 -9.23 -2.26 -8.38
N PRO A 107 -9.15 -3.58 -8.19
CA PRO A 107 -9.25 -4.16 -6.85
C PRO A 107 -8.19 -3.65 -5.88
N TRP A 108 -6.94 -3.56 -6.32
CA TRP A 108 -5.84 -3.08 -5.48
C TRP A 108 -5.93 -1.57 -5.23
N GLU A 109 -6.29 -0.82 -6.26
CA GLU A 109 -6.41 0.64 -6.15
C GLU A 109 -7.63 1.08 -5.36
N ALA A 110 -8.73 0.31 -5.36
CA ALA A 110 -9.90 0.60 -4.55
C ALA A 110 -9.57 0.59 -3.07
N GLU A 111 -8.90 -0.46 -2.57
CA GLU A 111 -8.51 -0.51 -1.17
C GLU A 111 -7.40 0.50 -0.83
N ALA A 112 -6.47 0.77 -1.75
CA ALA A 112 -5.43 1.79 -1.54
C ALA A 112 -6.02 3.20 -1.47
N THR A 113 -7.01 3.50 -2.30
CA THR A 113 -7.74 4.78 -2.27
C THR A 113 -8.51 4.92 -0.95
N TRP A 114 -9.17 3.87 -0.52
CA TRP A 114 -9.84 3.82 0.79
C TRP A 114 -8.85 4.08 1.92
N ALA A 115 -7.72 3.37 1.93
CA ALA A 115 -6.67 3.55 2.94
C ALA A 115 -6.11 4.97 2.94
N GLY A 116 -5.93 5.57 1.76
CA GLY A 116 -5.43 6.95 1.61
C GLY A 116 -6.33 7.98 2.29
N LYS A 117 -7.61 7.69 2.45
CA LYS A 117 -8.60 8.56 3.08
C LYS A 117 -9.01 8.11 4.48
N THR A 118 -8.36 7.09 5.03
CA THR A 118 -8.73 6.51 6.32
C THR A 118 -7.55 6.55 7.28
N GLU A 119 -7.62 7.39 8.30
CA GLU A 119 -6.59 7.50 9.31
C GLU A 119 -6.35 6.16 9.99
N GLY A 120 -5.09 5.76 10.13
CA GLY A 120 -4.67 4.56 10.85
C GLY A 120 -4.77 3.25 10.07
N MET A 121 -5.48 3.21 8.95
CA MET A 121 -5.68 1.98 8.19
C MET A 121 -4.36 1.41 7.64
N THR A 122 -3.57 2.24 6.98
CA THR A 122 -2.26 1.86 6.44
C THR A 122 -1.26 1.57 7.55
N GLN A 123 -1.25 2.40 8.59
CA GLN A 123 -0.37 2.20 9.74
C GLN A 123 -0.57 0.82 10.35
N THR A 124 -1.81 0.42 10.59
CA THR A 124 -2.15 -0.90 11.15
C THR A 124 -1.63 -2.03 10.28
N ALA A 125 -1.83 -1.94 8.96
CA ALA A 125 -1.36 -2.96 8.02
C ALA A 125 0.17 -3.05 7.98
N LEU A 126 0.85 -1.91 7.95
CA LEU A 126 2.32 -1.90 7.91
C LEU A 126 2.94 -2.35 9.24
N GLU A 127 2.31 -2.05 10.38
CA GLU A 127 2.76 -2.58 11.65
C GLU A 127 2.58 -4.11 11.72
N ALA A 128 1.51 -4.64 11.16
CA ALA A 128 1.32 -6.09 11.04
C ALA A 128 2.39 -6.73 10.13
N CYS A 129 2.70 -6.08 9.02
CA CYS A 129 3.78 -6.50 8.13
C CYS A 129 5.12 -6.53 8.87
N ALA A 130 5.45 -5.43 9.56
CA ALA A 130 6.72 -5.29 10.27
C ALA A 130 6.89 -6.26 11.44
N SER A 131 5.81 -6.69 12.06
CA SER A 131 5.83 -7.64 13.18
C SER A 131 5.74 -9.12 12.73
N GLY A 132 5.59 -9.36 11.41
CA GLY A 132 5.43 -10.72 10.89
C GLY A 132 4.06 -11.34 11.14
N SER A 133 3.04 -10.52 11.45
CA SER A 133 1.70 -11.00 11.79
C SER A 133 0.64 -10.67 10.74
N MET A 134 1.06 -10.41 9.49
CA MET A 134 0.16 -9.97 8.44
C MET A 134 -1.03 -10.89 8.23
N TRP A 135 -0.80 -12.21 8.17
CA TRP A 135 -1.85 -13.21 7.91
C TRP A 135 -2.67 -13.58 9.14
N GLU A 136 -2.24 -13.16 10.32
CA GLU A 136 -3.00 -13.30 11.56
C GLU A 136 -3.96 -12.13 11.74
N VAL A 137 -3.51 -10.92 11.40
CA VAL A 137 -4.32 -9.70 11.46
C VAL A 137 -5.31 -9.63 10.30
N TYR A 138 -4.86 -10.00 9.11
CA TYR A 138 -5.69 -10.04 7.90
C TYR A 138 -5.72 -11.44 7.34
N LYS A 139 -6.88 -12.11 7.39
CA LYS A 139 -7.01 -13.43 6.79
C LYS A 139 -6.88 -13.32 5.27
N PRO A 140 -5.99 -14.12 4.64
CA PRO A 140 -5.89 -14.11 3.19
C PRO A 140 -7.23 -14.45 2.51
N THR A 141 -7.54 -13.76 1.42
CA THR A 141 -8.65 -14.17 0.56
C THR A 141 -8.37 -15.55 -0.03
N PRO A 142 -9.39 -16.29 -0.52
CA PRO A 142 -9.15 -17.60 -1.12
C PRO A 142 -8.07 -17.59 -2.22
N LEU A 143 -8.08 -16.57 -3.09
CA LEU A 143 -7.08 -16.45 -4.15
C LEU A 143 -5.68 -16.17 -3.59
N THR A 144 -5.58 -15.29 -2.60
CA THR A 144 -4.30 -15.00 -1.95
C THR A 144 -3.77 -16.24 -1.24
N LEU A 145 -4.64 -16.98 -0.54
CA LEU A 145 -4.24 -18.20 0.16
C LEU A 145 -3.73 -19.25 -0.84
N GLU A 146 -4.37 -19.41 -1.99
CA GLU A 146 -3.91 -20.30 -3.05
C GLU A 146 -2.51 -19.91 -3.54
N TRP A 147 -2.32 -18.61 -3.81
CA TRP A 147 -1.01 -18.06 -4.18
C TRP A 147 0.06 -18.37 -3.14
N LEU A 148 -0.23 -18.14 -1.86
CA LEU A 148 0.69 -18.39 -0.76
C LEU A 148 1.06 -19.88 -0.64
N ARG A 149 0.11 -20.77 -0.87
CA ARG A 149 0.36 -22.22 -0.88
C ARG A 149 1.25 -22.64 -2.05
N GLU A 150 0.94 -22.16 -3.24
CA GLU A 150 1.70 -22.46 -4.46
C GLU A 150 3.14 -21.99 -4.36
N ASN A 151 3.41 -20.93 -3.59
CA ASN A 151 4.74 -20.37 -3.41
C ASN A 151 5.38 -20.78 -2.07
N ASN A 152 4.81 -21.77 -1.38
CA ASN A 152 5.34 -22.38 -0.16
C ASN A 152 5.48 -21.43 1.04
N PHE A 153 4.67 -20.40 1.12
CA PHE A 153 4.64 -19.51 2.27
C PHE A 153 3.80 -20.09 3.42
N VAL A 154 2.77 -20.86 3.09
CA VAL A 154 1.88 -21.53 4.05
C VAL A 154 1.62 -22.98 3.57
N ASN A 155 1.15 -23.81 4.49
CA ASN A 155 0.81 -25.20 4.21
C ASN A 155 -0.55 -25.37 3.54
#